data_ca0bdf97558c260e564a0f9ad3b660ba
#
_entry.id   ca0bdf97558c260e564a0f9ad3b660ba
#
_cell.length_a   1.000
_cell.length_b   1.000
_cell.length_c   1.000
_cell.angle_alpha   90.00
_cell.angle_beta   90.00
_cell.angle_gamma   90.00
#
_symmetry.space_group_name_H-M   'P 1'
#
loop_
_entity.id
_entity.type
_entity.pdbx_description
1 polymer ?
#
loop_
_entity_poly.entity_id
_entity_poly.type
_entity_poly.pdbx_seq_one_letter_code
_entity_poly.pdbx_strand_id
1 'polypeptide(L)'
;MATTYEDIYWMEDAIYLERNSRDFAPRVHKINRNSEILCEFLRSRSLVHRQQLGEDVKSNEEPPIVMKEIFYPKWITPENYEACRLGSPTQAPQSKAVSPKRDGGYGGLFSVTFTSDLASEVFFDALRCEKGPSLGTNFTLACPYTILAHYTELDWAAGYGVEAGLVRVSVGLEEEGVLIAWFSEALKKAEDAVRARQSQDVD
;
A
#
# COMPACT_ATOMS: atom_id res chain seq x y z
N MET A 1 -5.06 -27.61 28.97
CA MET A 1 -5.69 -27.20 27.70
C MET A 1 -7.11 -27.67 27.70
N ALA A 2 -7.98 -26.86 27.16
CA ALA A 2 -9.43 -26.97 27.39
C ALA A 2 -9.99 -28.34 27.00
N THR A 3 -10.69 -28.95 27.91
CA THR A 3 -11.49 -30.15 27.70
C THR A 3 -12.66 -29.97 26.72
N THR A 4 -12.70 -28.79 26.07
CA THR A 4 -13.75 -28.34 25.15
C THR A 4 -13.24 -28.15 23.71
N TYR A 5 -11.96 -28.47 23.42
CA TYR A 5 -11.46 -28.40 22.06
C TYR A 5 -11.93 -29.62 21.26
N GLU A 6 -12.67 -29.38 20.21
CA GLU A 6 -13.03 -30.35 19.19
C GLU A 6 -12.32 -29.99 17.90
N ASP A 7 -11.56 -30.94 17.33
CA ASP A 7 -10.90 -30.74 16.04
C ASP A 7 -11.92 -30.97 14.92
N ILE A 8 -12.47 -29.85 14.42
CA ILE A 8 -13.41 -29.81 13.30
C ILE A 8 -12.72 -29.50 11.96
N TYR A 9 -11.37 -29.41 11.97
CA TYR A 9 -10.61 -29.04 10.78
C TYR A 9 -10.53 -30.23 9.81
N TRP A 10 -10.94 -30.01 8.55
CA TRP A 10 -10.84 -31.07 7.55
C TRP A 10 -9.38 -31.39 7.22
N MET A 11 -9.03 -32.67 7.27
CA MET A 11 -7.64 -33.13 7.17
C MET A 11 -6.97 -32.73 5.86
N GLU A 12 -7.69 -32.71 4.73
CA GLU A 12 -7.13 -32.30 3.44
C GLU A 12 -6.81 -30.82 3.40
N ASP A 13 -7.64 -29.96 4.02
CA ASP A 13 -7.33 -28.53 4.14
C ASP A 13 -6.04 -28.30 4.94
N ALA A 14 -5.82 -29.08 6.02
CA ALA A 14 -4.58 -29.01 6.79
C ALA A 14 -3.36 -29.38 5.95
N ILE A 15 -3.45 -30.40 5.10
CA ILE A 15 -2.38 -30.81 4.18
C ILE A 15 -2.09 -29.71 3.16
N TYR A 16 -3.12 -29.12 2.58
CA TYR A 16 -2.96 -28.02 1.61
C TYR A 16 -2.37 -26.76 2.25
N LEU A 17 -2.84 -26.38 3.44
CA LEU A 17 -2.31 -25.23 4.17
C LEU A 17 -0.84 -25.41 4.55
N GLU A 18 -0.48 -26.59 5.08
CA GLU A 18 0.92 -26.91 5.40
C GLU A 18 1.80 -26.77 4.14
N ARG A 19 1.40 -27.41 3.05
CA ARG A 19 2.13 -27.34 1.78
C ARG A 19 2.28 -25.92 1.26
N ASN A 20 1.20 -25.14 1.28
CA ASN A 20 1.16 -23.78 0.74
C ASN A 20 1.87 -22.77 1.66
N SER A 21 2.13 -23.12 2.93
CA SER A 21 2.86 -22.26 3.87
C SER A 21 4.39 -22.46 3.85
N ARG A 22 4.91 -23.50 3.17
CA ARG A 22 6.34 -23.85 3.19
C ARG A 22 7.25 -22.72 2.70
N ASP A 23 6.80 -21.95 1.72
CA ASP A 23 7.51 -20.80 1.13
C ASP A 23 6.98 -19.44 1.61
N PHE A 24 6.21 -19.43 2.71
CA PHE A 24 5.59 -18.22 3.26
C PHE A 24 6.63 -17.12 3.55
N ALA A 25 7.71 -17.45 4.26
CA ALA A 25 8.69 -16.46 4.66
C ALA A 25 9.41 -15.80 3.47
N PRO A 26 9.93 -16.51 2.45
CA PRO A 26 10.47 -15.88 1.24
C PRO A 26 9.47 -14.99 0.52
N ARG A 27 8.18 -15.39 0.41
CA ARG A 27 7.14 -14.55 -0.21
C ARG A 27 6.92 -13.26 0.56
N VAL A 28 6.79 -13.33 1.88
CA VAL A 28 6.62 -12.14 2.73
C VAL A 28 7.83 -11.20 2.61
N HIS A 29 9.05 -11.71 2.58
CA HIS A 29 10.24 -10.89 2.37
C HIS A 29 10.22 -10.15 1.02
N LYS A 30 9.83 -10.85 -0.06
CA LYS A 30 9.71 -10.22 -1.38
C LYS A 30 8.61 -9.17 -1.40
N ILE A 31 7.43 -9.46 -0.84
CA ILE A 31 6.31 -8.52 -0.74
C ILE A 31 6.72 -7.27 0.06
N ASN A 32 7.34 -7.43 1.22
CA ASN A 32 7.82 -6.32 2.03
C ASN A 32 8.77 -5.40 1.25
N ARG A 33 9.74 -5.99 0.55
CA ARG A 33 10.70 -5.25 -0.27
C ARG A 33 10.00 -4.51 -1.42
N ASN A 34 9.15 -5.21 -2.17
CA ASN A 34 8.39 -4.63 -3.27
C ASN A 34 7.54 -3.43 -2.80
N SER A 35 6.86 -3.59 -1.66
CA SER A 35 6.02 -2.53 -1.09
C SER A 35 6.85 -1.33 -0.65
N GLU A 36 7.96 -1.54 0.02
CA GLU A 36 8.82 -0.46 0.50
C GLU A 36 9.36 0.36 -0.68
N ILE A 37 9.91 -0.29 -1.71
CA ILE A 37 10.44 0.38 -2.91
C ILE A 37 9.32 1.14 -3.65
N LEU A 38 8.16 0.51 -3.82
CA LEU A 38 7.03 1.16 -4.48
C LEU A 38 6.52 2.37 -3.68
N CYS A 39 6.38 2.24 -2.36
CA CYS A 39 5.95 3.34 -1.51
C CYS A 39 6.96 4.50 -1.47
N GLU A 40 8.26 4.22 -1.49
CA GLU A 40 9.30 5.26 -1.61
C GLU A 40 9.22 6.00 -2.94
N PHE A 41 9.05 5.26 -4.04
CA PHE A 41 8.84 5.84 -5.37
C PHE A 41 7.62 6.77 -5.41
N LEU A 42 6.48 6.33 -4.86
CA LEU A 42 5.25 7.11 -4.83
C LEU A 42 5.35 8.31 -3.90
N ARG A 43 5.91 8.11 -2.70
CA ARG A 43 6.07 9.17 -1.69
C ARG A 43 6.91 10.33 -2.22
N SER A 44 7.99 10.06 -2.94
CA SER A 44 8.83 11.11 -3.53
C SER A 44 8.08 12.04 -4.51
N ARG A 45 6.87 11.64 -4.96
CA ARG A 45 5.99 12.38 -5.87
C ARG A 45 4.76 12.94 -5.20
N SER A 46 4.59 12.72 -3.89
CA SER A 46 3.40 13.15 -3.16
C SER A 46 3.53 14.60 -2.66
N LEU A 47 2.41 15.30 -2.67
CA LEU A 47 2.28 16.70 -2.22
C LEU A 47 2.78 16.87 -0.79
N VAL A 48 2.28 16.04 0.14
CA VAL A 48 2.60 16.13 1.57
C VAL A 48 4.09 15.95 1.82
N HIS A 49 4.74 14.99 1.13
CA HIS A 49 6.17 14.78 1.32
C HIS A 49 7.02 15.94 0.79
N ARG A 50 6.68 16.49 -0.37
CA ARG A 50 7.38 17.64 -0.95
C ARG A 50 7.25 18.89 -0.06
N GLN A 51 6.06 19.11 0.54
CA GLN A 51 5.85 20.16 1.52
C GLN A 51 6.69 19.95 2.79
N GLN A 52 6.81 18.70 3.28
CA GLN A 52 7.69 18.36 4.43
C GLN A 52 9.16 18.65 4.14
N LEU A 53 9.60 18.58 2.91
CA LEU A 53 10.95 18.94 2.46
C LEU A 53 11.16 20.46 2.29
N GLY A 54 10.09 21.26 2.47
CA GLY A 54 10.13 22.70 2.30
C GLY A 54 10.12 23.16 0.85
N GLU A 55 9.67 22.30 -0.09
CA GLU A 55 9.52 22.68 -1.48
C GLU A 55 8.32 23.63 -1.65
N ASP A 56 8.53 24.72 -2.41
CA ASP A 56 7.44 25.65 -2.76
C ASP A 56 6.60 25.07 -3.90
N VAL A 57 5.58 24.31 -3.52
CA VAL A 57 4.69 23.62 -4.46
C VAL A 57 3.64 24.60 -4.98
N LYS A 58 3.72 24.95 -6.25
CA LYS A 58 2.78 25.86 -6.91
C LYS A 58 1.59 25.10 -7.49
N SER A 59 0.40 25.75 -7.47
CA SER A 59 -0.84 25.17 -8.00
C SER A 59 -0.81 24.89 -9.52
N ASN A 60 0.10 25.54 -10.24
CA ASN A 60 0.29 25.41 -11.69
C ASN A 60 1.63 24.73 -12.04
N GLU A 61 2.11 23.82 -11.19
CA GLU A 61 3.35 23.08 -11.44
C GLU A 61 3.17 22.10 -12.63
N GLU A 62 4.22 21.95 -13.43
CA GLU A 62 4.26 21.05 -14.58
C GLU A 62 5.34 19.95 -14.39
N PRO A 63 4.94 18.68 -14.36
CA PRO A 63 3.56 18.15 -14.38
C PRO A 63 2.79 18.43 -13.09
N PRO A 64 1.43 18.45 -13.12
CA PRO A 64 0.62 18.72 -11.93
C PRO A 64 0.82 17.59 -10.90
N ILE A 65 0.89 17.95 -9.61
CA ILE A 65 0.97 16.96 -8.55
C ILE A 65 -0.42 16.37 -8.34
N VAL A 66 -0.57 15.09 -8.67
CA VAL A 66 -1.85 14.36 -8.56
C VAL A 66 -1.94 13.53 -7.29
N MET A 67 -0.82 13.10 -6.72
CA MET A 67 -0.78 12.30 -5.50
C MET A 67 -0.66 13.20 -4.27
N LYS A 68 -1.57 13.02 -3.30
CA LYS A 68 -1.60 13.80 -2.07
C LYS A 68 -0.71 13.18 -1.00
N GLU A 69 -0.98 11.95 -0.60
CA GLU A 69 -0.27 11.30 0.50
C GLU A 69 -0.24 9.77 0.34
N ILE A 70 0.80 9.14 0.93
CA ILE A 70 0.98 7.69 1.01
C ILE A 70 0.89 7.27 2.47
N PHE A 71 -0.07 6.40 2.77
CA PHE A 71 -0.27 5.81 4.10
C PHE A 71 0.42 4.44 4.14
N TYR A 72 1.61 4.41 4.71
CA TYR A 72 2.43 3.21 4.88
C TYR A 72 3.09 3.21 6.25
N PRO A 73 3.15 2.08 6.98
CA PRO A 73 3.62 2.03 8.37
C PRO A 73 5.03 2.58 8.61
N LYS A 74 5.87 2.63 7.57
CA LYS A 74 7.22 3.19 7.66
C LYS A 74 7.22 4.68 8.07
N TRP A 75 6.18 5.42 7.71
CA TRP A 75 6.09 6.87 7.94
C TRP A 75 4.87 7.29 8.75
N ILE A 76 3.79 6.50 8.68
CA ILE A 76 2.58 6.75 9.44
C ILE A 76 2.58 5.81 10.65
N THR A 77 2.59 6.36 11.86
CA THR A 77 2.68 5.60 13.12
C THR A 77 3.85 4.61 13.21
N PRO A 78 5.09 5.01 12.85
CA PRO A 78 6.23 4.10 12.80
C PRO A 78 6.55 3.49 14.17
N GLU A 79 6.34 4.22 15.26
CA GLU A 79 6.59 3.77 16.65
C GLU A 79 5.71 2.57 17.03
N ASN A 80 4.46 2.53 16.56
CA ASN A 80 3.55 1.40 16.82
C ASN A 80 4.00 0.15 16.05
N TYR A 81 4.48 0.35 14.83
CA TYR A 81 4.92 -0.76 13.97
C TYR A 81 6.28 -1.30 14.40
N GLU A 82 7.23 -0.44 14.74
CA GLU A 82 8.56 -0.83 15.19
C GLU A 82 8.52 -1.67 16.49
N ALA A 83 7.53 -1.45 17.37
CA ALA A 83 7.33 -2.25 18.56
C ALA A 83 7.02 -3.74 18.26
N CYS A 84 6.45 -4.02 17.09
CA CYS A 84 6.08 -5.38 16.63
C CYS A 84 7.04 -5.96 15.59
N ARG A 85 7.95 -5.14 15.05
CA ARG A 85 8.84 -5.53 13.95
C ARG A 85 9.91 -6.50 14.43
N LEU A 86 10.07 -7.60 13.71
CA LEU A 86 11.12 -8.59 13.99
C LEU A 86 12.50 -7.99 13.68
N GLY A 87 13.43 -8.13 14.61
CA GLY A 87 14.82 -7.64 14.45
C GLY A 87 15.14 -6.36 15.23
N SER A 88 14.19 -5.78 15.97
CA SER A 88 14.48 -4.65 16.86
C SER A 88 15.51 -5.06 17.95
N PRO A 89 16.60 -4.27 18.15
CA PRO A 89 17.69 -4.61 19.08
C PRO A 89 17.25 -4.74 20.55
N THR A 90 16.07 -4.22 20.91
CA THR A 90 15.55 -4.19 22.28
C THR A 90 14.93 -5.49 22.76
N GLN A 91 14.76 -6.49 21.89
CA GLN A 91 14.15 -7.78 22.24
C GLN A 91 15.02 -9.01 21.90
N ALA A 92 16.33 -8.87 21.88
CA ALA A 92 17.21 -10.02 21.72
C ALA A 92 17.11 -10.93 22.96
N PRO A 93 16.58 -12.17 22.87
CA PRO A 93 16.77 -13.14 23.94
C PRO A 93 18.26 -13.46 24.02
N GLN A 94 18.78 -13.53 25.22
CA GLN A 94 20.19 -13.88 25.52
C GLN A 94 20.56 -15.33 25.17
N SER A 95 20.14 -15.86 24.04
CA SER A 95 20.54 -17.17 23.56
C SER A 95 21.52 -17.05 22.39
N LYS A 96 22.68 -17.68 22.55
CA LYS A 96 23.84 -17.73 21.64
C LYS A 96 23.60 -18.53 20.34
N ALA A 97 22.43 -18.47 19.76
CA ALA A 97 22.19 -18.97 18.42
C ALA A 97 22.17 -17.77 17.47
N VAL A 98 23.21 -17.61 16.67
CA VAL A 98 23.30 -16.65 15.58
C VAL A 98 22.25 -17.02 14.54
N SER A 99 21.02 -16.60 14.75
CA SER A 99 20.03 -16.58 13.68
C SER A 99 20.35 -15.42 12.74
N PRO A 100 20.31 -15.61 11.41
CA PRO A 100 20.52 -14.50 10.49
C PRO A 100 19.55 -13.37 10.83
N LYS A 101 20.06 -12.12 10.84
CA LYS A 101 19.25 -10.91 11.02
C LYS A 101 18.02 -11.00 10.11
N ARG A 102 16.88 -11.30 10.69
CA ARG A 102 15.61 -11.25 10.00
C ARG A 102 15.12 -9.80 10.11
N ASP A 103 15.51 -8.99 9.16
CA ASP A 103 14.97 -7.64 9.06
C ASP A 103 13.51 -7.77 8.59
N GLY A 104 12.56 -7.65 9.53
CA GLY A 104 11.15 -7.57 9.21
C GLY A 104 10.87 -6.30 8.41
N GLY A 105 10.04 -6.41 7.35
CA GLY A 105 9.58 -5.26 6.58
C GLY A 105 8.40 -4.55 7.23
N TYR A 106 7.79 -3.60 6.51
CA TYR A 106 6.64 -2.81 6.96
C TYR A 106 5.30 -3.34 6.41
N GLY A 107 5.29 -4.55 5.86
CA GLY A 107 4.09 -5.18 5.30
C GLY A 107 3.88 -4.87 3.82
N GLY A 108 2.90 -5.56 3.24
CA GLY A 108 2.53 -5.48 1.82
C GLY A 108 1.31 -4.60 1.52
N LEU A 109 0.84 -3.83 2.49
CA LEU A 109 -0.39 -3.05 2.37
C LEU A 109 -0.10 -1.57 2.55
N PHE A 110 -0.62 -0.75 1.62
CA PHE A 110 -0.61 0.70 1.73
C PHE A 110 -1.85 1.31 1.11
N SER A 111 -2.10 2.58 1.41
CA SER A 111 -3.14 3.38 0.77
C SER A 111 -2.57 4.67 0.23
N VAL A 112 -3.19 5.19 -0.82
CA VAL A 112 -2.84 6.47 -1.43
C VAL A 112 -4.07 7.36 -1.54
N THR A 113 -3.87 8.67 -1.35
CA THR A 113 -4.86 9.70 -1.61
C THR A 113 -4.37 10.65 -2.69
N PHE A 114 -5.30 11.41 -3.27
CA PHE A 114 -5.05 12.21 -4.46
C PHE A 114 -5.47 13.67 -4.23
N THR A 115 -4.97 14.55 -5.08
CA THR A 115 -5.30 15.99 -5.02
C THR A 115 -6.68 16.31 -5.60
N SER A 116 -7.29 15.37 -6.34
CA SER A 116 -8.64 15.46 -6.86
C SER A 116 -9.26 14.08 -7.12
N ASP A 117 -10.59 14.00 -7.19
CA ASP A 117 -11.31 12.77 -7.52
C ASP A 117 -10.95 12.27 -8.93
N LEU A 118 -10.85 13.20 -9.90
CA LEU A 118 -10.41 12.87 -11.26
C LEU A 118 -9.04 12.17 -11.26
N ALA A 119 -8.09 12.67 -10.48
CA ALA A 119 -6.76 12.06 -10.37
C ALA A 119 -6.84 10.64 -9.80
N SER A 120 -7.68 10.42 -8.78
CA SER A 120 -7.91 9.11 -8.18
C SER A 120 -8.52 8.12 -9.16
N GLU A 121 -9.59 8.52 -9.85
CA GLU A 121 -10.31 7.68 -10.81
C GLU A 121 -9.40 7.26 -11.96
N VAL A 122 -8.74 8.23 -12.61
CA VAL A 122 -7.85 7.95 -13.75
C VAL A 122 -6.65 7.11 -13.34
N PHE A 123 -6.06 7.39 -12.17
CA PHE A 123 -4.98 6.57 -11.63
C PHE A 123 -5.42 5.13 -11.42
N PHE A 124 -6.54 4.92 -10.72
CA PHE A 124 -7.06 3.60 -10.43
C PHE A 124 -7.38 2.81 -11.70
N ASP A 125 -8.06 3.43 -12.66
CA ASP A 125 -8.42 2.78 -13.94
C ASP A 125 -7.20 2.42 -14.77
N ALA A 126 -6.16 3.27 -14.74
CA ALA A 126 -4.92 3.05 -15.48
C ALA A 126 -3.98 1.99 -14.87
N LEU A 127 -4.14 1.65 -13.58
CA LEU A 127 -3.34 0.60 -12.96
C LEU A 127 -3.57 -0.75 -13.66
N ARG A 128 -2.48 -1.42 -14.02
CA ARG A 128 -2.52 -2.72 -14.71
C ARG A 128 -2.61 -3.92 -13.76
N CYS A 129 -2.49 -3.71 -12.44
CA CYS A 129 -2.68 -4.78 -11.46
C CYS A 129 -4.14 -5.22 -11.42
N GLU A 130 -4.39 -6.38 -10.81
CA GLU A 130 -5.73 -6.90 -10.59
C GLU A 130 -6.55 -5.96 -9.70
N LYS A 131 -7.88 -5.98 -9.86
CA LYS A 131 -8.81 -5.15 -9.10
C LYS A 131 -9.62 -6.01 -8.13
N GLY A 132 -9.66 -5.63 -6.86
CA GLY A 132 -10.44 -6.36 -5.88
C GLY A 132 -10.11 -6.01 -4.43
N PRO A 133 -11.03 -6.39 -3.50
CA PRO A 133 -10.91 -6.05 -2.08
C PRO A 133 -10.04 -6.99 -1.27
N SER A 134 -9.56 -8.10 -1.85
CA SER A 134 -8.74 -9.09 -1.16
C SER A 134 -7.36 -8.56 -0.80
N LEU A 135 -6.68 -9.22 0.14
CA LEU A 135 -5.35 -8.87 0.64
C LEU A 135 -4.46 -10.10 0.68
N GLY A 136 -3.14 -9.88 0.64
CA GLY A 136 -2.15 -10.93 0.86
C GLY A 136 -2.04 -11.96 -0.26
N THR A 137 -2.45 -11.62 -1.47
CA THR A 137 -2.30 -12.46 -2.65
C THR A 137 -0.86 -12.45 -3.17
N ASN A 138 -0.50 -13.44 -4.00
CA ASN A 138 0.80 -13.48 -4.67
C ASN A 138 0.92 -12.44 -5.81
N PHE A 139 -0.17 -11.82 -6.19
CA PHE A 139 -0.25 -10.76 -7.20
C PHE A 139 -0.82 -9.49 -6.59
N THR A 140 -0.44 -8.35 -7.16
CA THR A 140 -0.85 -7.03 -6.66
C THR A 140 -2.32 -6.78 -6.94
N LEU A 141 -3.03 -6.31 -5.91
CA LEU A 141 -4.44 -5.92 -5.95
C LEU A 141 -4.60 -4.45 -5.57
N ALA A 142 -5.45 -3.76 -6.31
CA ALA A 142 -5.90 -2.41 -5.96
C ALA A 142 -7.42 -2.35 -5.83
N CYS A 143 -7.92 -1.52 -4.91
CA CYS A 143 -9.36 -1.25 -4.80
C CYS A 143 -9.62 0.21 -4.37
N PRO A 144 -10.73 0.81 -4.84
CA PRO A 144 -11.22 2.11 -4.37
C PRO A 144 -11.87 1.89 -3.00
N TYR A 145 -11.05 1.80 -1.95
CA TYR A 145 -11.43 1.23 -0.66
C TYR A 145 -12.61 1.94 -0.01
N THR A 146 -12.57 3.28 0.05
CA THR A 146 -13.61 4.05 0.73
C THR A 146 -14.96 3.85 0.07
N ILE A 147 -15.02 3.88 -1.27
CA ILE A 147 -16.27 3.66 -2.01
C ILE A 147 -16.77 2.22 -1.82
N LEU A 148 -15.90 1.21 -1.82
CA LEU A 148 -16.33 -0.18 -1.64
C LEU A 148 -16.78 -0.49 -0.21
N ALA A 149 -16.10 0.06 0.80
CA ALA A 149 -16.34 -0.29 2.20
C ALA A 149 -17.36 0.65 2.89
N HIS A 150 -17.44 1.91 2.45
CA HIS A 150 -18.16 2.99 3.15
C HIS A 150 -19.13 3.75 2.25
N TYR A 151 -19.63 3.14 1.16
CA TYR A 151 -20.48 3.81 0.17
C TYR A 151 -21.70 4.52 0.77
N THR A 152 -22.32 3.94 1.80
CA THR A 152 -23.51 4.50 2.46
C THR A 152 -23.19 5.48 3.58
N GLU A 153 -21.91 5.71 3.90
CA GLU A 153 -21.44 6.48 5.06
C GLU A 153 -20.20 7.33 4.74
N LEU A 154 -20.09 7.82 3.50
CA LEU A 154 -18.92 8.60 3.04
C LEU A 154 -18.66 9.84 3.91
N ASP A 155 -19.71 10.58 4.31
CA ASP A 155 -19.57 11.75 5.17
C ASP A 155 -19.06 11.39 6.57
N TRP A 156 -19.48 10.24 7.10
CA TRP A 156 -18.97 9.72 8.36
C TRP A 156 -17.49 9.35 8.24
N ALA A 157 -17.10 8.63 7.19
CA ALA A 157 -15.71 8.28 6.91
C ALA A 157 -14.83 9.54 6.74
N ALA A 158 -15.31 10.54 6.03
CA ALA A 158 -14.64 11.83 5.85
C ALA A 158 -14.38 12.55 7.19
N GLY A 159 -15.30 12.42 8.16
CA GLY A 159 -15.13 12.95 9.52
C GLY A 159 -13.93 12.36 10.28
N TYR A 160 -13.42 11.19 9.86
CA TYR A 160 -12.20 10.56 10.36
C TYR A 160 -10.99 10.74 9.43
N GLY A 161 -11.09 11.62 8.43
CA GLY A 161 -10.00 11.88 7.48
C GLY A 161 -9.84 10.83 6.39
N VAL A 162 -10.84 9.96 6.19
CA VAL A 162 -10.84 8.94 5.13
C VAL A 162 -11.48 9.53 3.88
N GLU A 163 -10.66 9.82 2.87
CA GLU A 163 -11.10 10.45 1.62
C GLU A 163 -11.82 9.46 0.70
N ALA A 164 -12.85 9.93 -0.02
CA ALA A 164 -13.64 9.10 -0.94
C ALA A 164 -12.77 8.46 -2.04
N GLY A 165 -11.83 9.22 -2.59
CA GLY A 165 -10.88 8.77 -3.62
C GLY A 165 -9.70 7.92 -3.12
N LEU A 166 -9.72 7.43 -1.87
CA LEU A 166 -8.63 6.61 -1.35
C LEU A 166 -8.54 5.26 -2.08
N VAL A 167 -7.38 4.97 -2.64
CA VAL A 167 -7.04 3.68 -3.26
C VAL A 167 -6.15 2.88 -2.32
N ARG A 168 -6.58 1.66 -1.96
CA ARG A 168 -5.81 0.71 -1.17
C ARG A 168 -5.13 -0.29 -2.09
N VAL A 169 -3.87 -0.59 -1.81
CA VAL A 169 -3.04 -1.52 -2.61
C VAL A 169 -2.48 -2.62 -1.71
N SER A 170 -2.67 -3.87 -2.11
CA SER A 170 -2.00 -5.05 -1.55
C SER A 170 -0.98 -5.54 -2.56
N VAL A 171 0.30 -5.41 -2.24
CA VAL A 171 1.42 -5.71 -3.16
C VAL A 171 1.70 -7.20 -3.21
N GLY A 172 2.02 -7.71 -4.39
CA GLY A 172 2.33 -9.10 -4.68
C GLY A 172 3.81 -9.37 -4.92
N LEU A 173 4.06 -10.43 -5.70
CA LEU A 173 5.39 -10.99 -5.96
C LEU A 173 5.95 -10.58 -7.34
N GLU A 174 5.34 -9.63 -8.01
CA GLU A 174 5.81 -9.13 -9.31
C GLU A 174 7.26 -8.61 -9.19
N GLU A 175 7.93 -8.48 -10.31
CA GLU A 175 9.26 -7.87 -10.37
C GLU A 175 9.17 -6.36 -10.09
N GLU A 176 10.13 -5.81 -9.34
CA GLU A 176 10.17 -4.41 -8.91
C GLU A 176 9.98 -3.44 -10.09
N GLY A 177 10.70 -3.68 -11.20
CA GLY A 177 10.60 -2.85 -12.40
C GLY A 177 9.21 -2.85 -13.03
N VAL A 178 8.49 -3.98 -12.97
CA VAL A 178 7.12 -4.09 -13.48
C VAL A 178 6.17 -3.26 -12.63
N LEU A 179 6.27 -3.36 -11.29
CA LEU A 179 5.46 -2.57 -10.37
C LEU A 179 5.69 -1.06 -10.58
N ILE A 180 6.93 -0.64 -10.59
CA ILE A 180 7.30 0.77 -10.83
C ILE A 180 6.76 1.26 -12.18
N ALA A 181 6.85 0.46 -13.24
CA ALA A 181 6.33 0.82 -14.55
C ALA A 181 4.81 0.98 -14.54
N TRP A 182 4.05 0.06 -13.94
CA TRP A 182 2.59 0.15 -13.84
C TRP A 182 2.13 1.40 -13.10
N PHE A 183 2.74 1.67 -11.96
CA PHE A 183 2.37 2.83 -11.13
C PHE A 183 2.83 4.14 -11.75
N SER A 184 4.00 4.17 -12.41
CA SER A 184 4.48 5.35 -13.14
C SER A 184 3.57 5.70 -14.33
N GLU A 185 3.11 4.68 -15.09
CA GLU A 185 2.16 4.89 -16.19
C GLU A 185 0.82 5.41 -15.70
N ALA A 186 0.31 4.85 -14.60
CA ALA A 186 -0.94 5.29 -13.99
C ALA A 186 -0.86 6.75 -13.48
N LEU A 187 0.26 7.12 -12.82
CA LEU A 187 0.51 8.49 -12.42
C LEU A 187 0.53 9.45 -13.61
N LYS A 188 1.27 9.11 -14.66
CA LYS A 188 1.36 9.93 -15.87
C LYS A 188 -0.02 10.17 -16.50
N LYS A 189 -0.87 9.14 -16.58
CA LYS A 189 -2.23 9.29 -17.11
C LYS A 189 -3.08 10.21 -16.25
N ALA A 190 -2.96 10.12 -14.92
CA ALA A 190 -3.65 11.03 -14.00
C ALA A 190 -3.16 12.48 -14.15
N GLU A 191 -1.84 12.69 -14.27
CA GLU A 191 -1.24 14.01 -14.54
C GLU A 191 -1.75 14.60 -15.86
N ASP A 192 -1.77 13.81 -16.94
CA ASP A 192 -2.24 14.24 -18.24
C ASP A 192 -3.74 14.60 -18.22
N ALA A 193 -4.57 13.86 -17.50
CA ALA A 193 -5.99 14.13 -17.35
C ALA A 193 -6.25 15.42 -16.55
N VAL A 194 -5.55 15.63 -15.44
CA VAL A 194 -5.66 16.86 -14.63
C VAL A 194 -5.21 18.07 -15.43
N ARG A 195 -4.10 17.97 -16.17
CA ARG A 195 -3.63 19.03 -17.06
C ARG A 195 -4.67 19.40 -18.12
N ALA A 196 -5.25 18.40 -18.78
CA ALA A 196 -6.29 18.63 -19.79
C ALA A 196 -7.51 19.36 -19.22
N ARG A 197 -7.92 19.01 -18.00
CA ARG A 197 -9.04 19.68 -17.30
C ARG A 197 -8.72 21.13 -16.97
N GLN A 198 -7.52 21.40 -16.42
CA GLN A 198 -7.10 22.77 -16.10
C GLN A 198 -7.03 23.68 -17.31
N SER A 199 -6.65 23.14 -18.47
CA SER A 199 -6.64 23.92 -19.74
C SER A 199 -8.05 24.28 -20.23
N GLN A 200 -9.05 23.46 -19.94
CA GLN A 200 -10.45 23.74 -20.31
C GLN A 200 -11.14 24.75 -19.39
N ASP A 201 -10.69 24.87 -18.14
CA ASP A 201 -11.26 25.79 -17.16
C ASP A 201 -10.70 27.24 -17.31
N VAL A 202 -9.72 27.45 -18.20
CA VAL A 202 -9.09 28.78 -18.48
C VAL A 202 -9.63 29.45 -19.75
N ASP A 203 -10.32 28.70 -20.60
CA ASP A 203 -11.00 29.23 -21.83
C ASP A 203 -12.47 29.61 -21.55
#